data_fb8daf134dc1b5085009dbe5fe2a5266
#
_entry.id   fb8daf134dc1b5085009dbe5fe2a5266
#
_cell.length_a   1.000
_cell.length_b   1.000
_cell.length_c   1.000
_cell.angle_alpha   90.00
_cell.angle_beta   90.00
_cell.angle_gamma   90.00
#
_symmetry.space_group_name_H-M   'P 1'
#
loop_
_entity.id
_entity.type
_entity.pdbx_description
1 polymer ?
#
loop_
_entity_poly.entity_id
_entity_poly.type
_entity_poly.pdbx_seq_one_letter_code
_entity_poly.pdbx_strand_id
1 'polypeptide(L)'
;MLGVLRRYHAHDVLGLENIPKSGPALLAVHHSLATYDAFLFGHAVIRETGRTFTGLGDDKLFAVPGVRRFASASGILPASPENGRKLLNEGHLLGVAPGGMREALRPSSERKHVLWDKRKGFVRLAIQTGAPIIPVACPSADFLYTVYENRLTKLAYKKLKLPVPVARGFGLTLVPRPVRLTTYVGEAIVIPDGAIDDPETVDTVHAQVTAAIEALLDRRDTRDS
;
A
#
# COMPACT_ATOMS: atom_id res chain seq x y z
N MET A 1 -16.01 14.09 3.97
CA MET A 1 -15.39 13.20 4.99
C MET A 1 -13.87 13.14 4.85
N LEU A 2 -13.28 12.72 3.73
CA LEU A 2 -11.82 12.62 3.56
C LEU A 2 -11.07 13.93 3.79
N GLY A 3 -11.62 15.08 3.39
CA GLY A 3 -11.01 16.39 3.66
C GLY A 3 -10.89 16.71 5.17
N VAL A 4 -11.83 16.26 6.00
CA VAL A 4 -11.76 16.41 7.48
C VAL A 4 -10.65 15.53 8.04
N LEU A 5 -10.54 14.27 7.55
CA LEU A 5 -9.51 13.34 7.98
C LEU A 5 -8.10 13.83 7.57
N ARG A 6 -7.95 14.43 6.38
CA ARG A 6 -6.70 15.08 5.98
C ARG A 6 -6.30 16.21 6.93
N ARG A 7 -7.26 17.04 7.35
CA ARG A 7 -7.00 18.10 8.34
C ARG A 7 -6.64 17.53 9.71
N TYR A 8 -7.35 16.48 10.15
CA TYR A 8 -7.09 15.81 11.43
C TYR A 8 -5.67 15.27 11.53
N HIS A 9 -5.14 14.76 10.41
CA HIS A 9 -3.78 14.23 10.33
C HIS A 9 -2.76 15.22 9.76
N ALA A 10 -3.14 16.45 9.46
CA ALA A 10 -2.31 17.37 8.69
C ALA A 10 -1.61 16.64 7.51
N HIS A 11 -2.39 15.78 6.79
CA HIS A 11 -1.86 14.90 5.77
C HIS A 11 -1.30 15.66 4.57
N ASP A 12 -0.06 15.35 4.25
CA ASP A 12 0.68 15.89 3.12
C ASP A 12 1.23 14.75 2.24
N VAL A 13 1.49 15.04 0.98
CA VAL A 13 2.09 14.10 0.02
C VAL A 13 3.25 14.77 -0.68
N LEU A 14 4.41 14.14 -0.63
CA LEU A 14 5.65 14.62 -1.27
C LEU A 14 6.02 13.66 -2.40
N GLY A 15 6.40 14.21 -3.55
CA GLY A 15 6.77 13.44 -4.74
C GLY A 15 5.59 13.08 -5.64
N LEU A 16 4.44 13.77 -5.54
CA LEU A 16 3.29 13.54 -6.44
C LEU A 16 3.65 13.73 -7.91
N GLU A 17 4.65 14.55 -8.21
CA GLU A 17 5.22 14.76 -9.55
C GLU A 17 5.79 13.49 -10.17
N ASN A 18 6.13 12.49 -9.37
CA ASN A 18 6.62 11.18 -9.82
C ASN A 18 5.50 10.29 -10.38
N ILE A 19 4.24 10.66 -10.14
CA ILE A 19 3.10 9.96 -10.74
C ILE A 19 2.92 10.46 -12.18
N PRO A 20 2.99 9.59 -13.20
CA PRO A 20 2.87 10.01 -14.59
C PRO A 20 1.49 10.64 -14.85
N LYS A 21 1.46 11.72 -15.62
CA LYS A 21 0.21 12.42 -15.98
C LYS A 21 -0.71 11.58 -16.86
N SER A 22 -0.17 10.60 -17.57
CA SER A 22 -0.91 9.66 -18.44
C SER A 22 -0.18 8.34 -18.51
N GLY A 23 -0.85 7.31 -19.06
CA GLY A 23 -0.30 5.97 -19.20
C GLY A 23 -0.34 5.15 -17.90
N PRO A 24 0.06 3.87 -17.96
CA PRO A 24 0.03 2.98 -16.82
C PRO A 24 1.14 3.28 -15.82
N ALA A 25 0.89 2.99 -14.54
CA ALA A 25 1.93 2.85 -13.53
C ALA A 25 1.41 1.95 -12.40
N LEU A 26 2.34 1.20 -11.81
CA LEU A 26 2.08 0.35 -10.66
C LEU A 26 2.61 1.04 -9.40
N LEU A 27 1.71 1.41 -8.49
CA LEU A 27 2.05 1.99 -7.19
C LEU A 27 2.28 0.86 -6.19
N ALA A 28 3.53 0.62 -5.80
CA ALA A 28 3.88 -0.35 -4.77
C ALA A 28 3.82 0.34 -3.40
N VAL A 29 2.79 0.03 -2.62
CA VAL A 29 2.46 0.74 -1.38
C VAL A 29 2.86 -0.09 -0.18
N HIS A 30 3.61 0.50 0.77
CA HIS A 30 3.82 -0.08 2.08
C HIS A 30 2.52 -0.07 2.89
N HIS A 31 2.18 -1.20 3.47
CA HIS A 31 0.86 -1.39 4.08
C HIS A 31 0.84 -0.99 5.56
N SER A 32 0.00 -0.03 5.93
CA SER A 32 -0.35 0.27 7.32
C SER A 32 -1.57 -0.54 7.79
N LEU A 33 -1.90 -0.48 9.08
CA LEU A 33 -3.11 -1.11 9.61
C LEU A 33 -4.35 -0.58 8.88
N ALA A 34 -5.15 -1.50 8.34
CA ALA A 34 -6.37 -1.24 7.58
C ALA A 34 -6.19 -0.33 6.35
N THR A 35 -4.98 -0.10 5.88
CA THR A 35 -4.67 0.75 4.71
C THR A 35 -5.27 2.17 4.82
N TYR A 36 -5.41 2.66 6.03
CA TYR A 36 -6.09 3.93 6.32
C TYR A 36 -5.47 5.12 5.57
N ASP A 37 -4.14 5.19 5.55
CA ASP A 37 -3.38 6.23 4.87
C ASP A 37 -3.54 6.19 3.35
N ALA A 38 -3.76 5.02 2.75
CA ALA A 38 -3.96 4.89 1.30
C ALA A 38 -5.25 5.58 0.81
N PHE A 39 -6.30 5.66 1.64
CA PHE A 39 -7.50 6.43 1.30
C PHE A 39 -7.21 7.94 1.26
N LEU A 40 -6.38 8.43 2.19
CA LEU A 40 -5.96 9.84 2.22
C LEU A 40 -5.04 10.15 1.04
N PHE A 41 -4.13 9.25 0.73
CA PHE A 41 -3.25 9.32 -0.43
C PHE A 41 -4.05 9.34 -1.73
N GLY A 42 -4.99 8.40 -1.91
CA GLY A 42 -5.86 8.36 -3.08
C GLY A 42 -6.64 9.65 -3.31
N HIS A 43 -7.18 10.23 -2.24
CA HIS A 43 -7.82 11.53 -2.32
C HIS A 43 -6.86 12.64 -2.75
N ALA A 44 -5.59 12.62 -2.31
CA ALA A 44 -4.59 13.59 -2.73
C ALA A 44 -4.24 13.39 -4.23
N VAL A 45 -4.02 12.16 -4.67
CA VAL A 45 -3.75 11.83 -6.08
C VAL A 45 -4.86 12.38 -6.98
N ILE A 46 -6.13 12.07 -6.68
CA ILE A 46 -7.27 12.55 -7.48
C ILE A 46 -7.29 14.08 -7.55
N ARG A 47 -7.08 14.75 -6.43
CA ARG A 47 -7.18 16.21 -6.34
C ARG A 47 -6.06 16.93 -7.07
N GLU A 48 -4.84 16.42 -6.99
CA GLU A 48 -3.64 17.12 -7.51
C GLU A 48 -3.29 16.68 -8.94
N THR A 49 -3.65 15.44 -9.33
CA THR A 49 -3.30 14.91 -10.66
C THR A 49 -4.50 14.70 -11.57
N GLY A 50 -5.72 14.74 -11.03
CA GLY A 50 -6.95 14.38 -11.76
C GLY A 50 -7.06 12.87 -12.05
N ARG A 51 -6.11 12.05 -11.63
CA ARG A 51 -6.08 10.61 -11.89
C ARG A 51 -6.62 9.83 -10.70
N THR A 52 -7.33 8.74 -10.99
CA THR A 52 -7.71 7.73 -9.99
C THR A 52 -6.80 6.53 -10.08
N PHE A 53 -6.60 5.82 -8.99
CA PHE A 53 -5.97 4.52 -9.03
C PHE A 53 -6.91 3.44 -8.47
N THR A 54 -6.78 2.23 -9.02
CA THR A 54 -7.51 1.05 -8.57
C THR A 54 -6.60 0.20 -7.72
N GLY A 55 -7.03 -0.13 -6.50
CA GLY A 55 -6.29 -1.05 -5.62
C GLY A 55 -6.61 -2.50 -5.95
N LEU A 56 -5.63 -3.40 -5.76
CA LEU A 56 -5.89 -4.85 -5.72
C LEU A 56 -5.91 -5.32 -4.27
N GLY A 57 -6.99 -5.98 -3.89
CA GLY A 57 -7.21 -6.51 -2.54
C GLY A 57 -7.27 -8.03 -2.49
N ASP A 58 -6.84 -8.63 -1.38
CA ASP A 58 -6.89 -10.08 -1.14
C ASP A 58 -8.34 -10.60 -1.28
N ASP A 59 -8.53 -11.74 -1.91
CA ASP A 59 -9.84 -12.37 -2.15
C ASP A 59 -10.65 -12.56 -0.87
N LYS A 60 -9.98 -12.73 0.28
CA LYS A 60 -10.64 -12.83 1.59
C LYS A 60 -11.43 -11.57 1.97
N LEU A 61 -11.02 -10.39 1.49
CA LEU A 61 -11.79 -9.15 1.68
C LEU A 61 -13.16 -9.25 1.00
N PHE A 62 -13.22 -9.95 -0.11
CA PHE A 62 -14.44 -10.12 -0.91
C PHE A 62 -15.32 -11.27 -0.43
N ALA A 63 -14.82 -12.15 0.45
CA ALA A 63 -15.59 -13.23 1.06
C ALA A 63 -16.60 -12.71 2.13
N VAL A 64 -16.37 -11.52 2.71
CA VAL A 64 -17.23 -10.92 3.72
C VAL A 64 -18.14 -9.88 3.06
N PRO A 65 -19.48 -10.04 3.03
CA PRO A 65 -20.39 -9.19 2.25
C PRO A 65 -20.27 -7.68 2.50
N GLY A 66 -20.18 -7.26 3.77
CA GLY A 66 -20.02 -5.85 4.14
C GLY A 66 -18.67 -5.28 3.69
N VAL A 67 -17.59 -6.04 3.88
CA VAL A 67 -16.24 -5.67 3.47
C VAL A 67 -16.14 -5.62 1.95
N ARG A 68 -16.72 -6.60 1.25
CA ARG A 68 -16.81 -6.61 -0.22
C ARG A 68 -17.45 -5.34 -0.76
N ARG A 69 -18.63 -4.96 -0.19
CA ARG A 69 -19.34 -3.75 -0.64
C ARG A 69 -18.51 -2.50 -0.44
N PHE A 70 -17.84 -2.38 0.69
CA PHE A 70 -16.94 -1.27 1.00
C PHE A 70 -15.73 -1.25 0.04
N ALA A 71 -15.04 -2.39 -0.13
CA ALA A 71 -13.89 -2.51 -1.01
C ALA A 71 -14.23 -2.11 -2.45
N SER A 72 -15.32 -2.68 -3.00
CA SER A 72 -15.78 -2.35 -4.35
C SER A 72 -16.17 -0.86 -4.51
N ALA A 73 -16.85 -0.29 -3.52
CA ALA A 73 -17.20 1.13 -3.51
C ALA A 73 -15.97 2.06 -3.39
N SER A 74 -14.86 1.53 -2.85
CA SER A 74 -13.58 2.24 -2.74
C SER A 74 -12.65 2.04 -3.94
N GLY A 75 -13.13 1.40 -5.03
CA GLY A 75 -12.31 1.14 -6.23
C GLY A 75 -11.28 0.03 -6.04
N ILE A 76 -11.51 -0.89 -5.09
CA ILE A 76 -10.65 -2.05 -4.88
C ILE A 76 -11.24 -3.25 -5.64
N LEU A 77 -10.42 -3.91 -6.46
CA LEU A 77 -10.76 -5.13 -7.19
C LEU A 77 -10.05 -6.35 -6.59
N PRO A 78 -10.57 -7.57 -6.80
CA PRO A 78 -9.87 -8.79 -6.42
C PRO A 78 -8.49 -8.87 -7.04
N ALA A 79 -7.49 -9.27 -6.24
CA ALA A 79 -6.12 -9.40 -6.67
C ALA A 79 -5.98 -10.63 -7.58
N SER A 80 -5.97 -10.39 -8.89
CA SER A 80 -5.64 -11.40 -9.88
C SER A 80 -4.68 -10.84 -10.94
N PRO A 81 -3.84 -11.69 -11.55
CA PRO A 81 -2.98 -11.27 -12.65
C PRO A 81 -3.78 -10.69 -13.83
N GLU A 82 -4.99 -11.21 -14.09
CA GLU A 82 -5.87 -10.75 -15.17
C GLU A 82 -6.33 -9.32 -14.92
N ASN A 83 -6.86 -9.03 -13.73
CA ASN A 83 -7.31 -7.70 -13.35
C ASN A 83 -6.14 -6.70 -13.42
N GLY A 84 -4.98 -7.09 -12.92
CA GLY A 84 -3.80 -6.25 -12.96
C GLY A 84 -3.35 -5.92 -14.39
N ARG A 85 -3.22 -6.93 -15.26
CA ARG A 85 -2.85 -6.72 -16.68
C ARG A 85 -3.87 -5.88 -17.42
N LYS A 86 -5.16 -6.17 -17.23
CA LYS A 86 -6.24 -5.39 -17.86
C LYS A 86 -6.09 -3.90 -17.52
N LEU A 87 -6.02 -3.56 -16.24
CA LEU A 87 -5.93 -2.18 -15.78
C LEU A 87 -4.68 -1.46 -16.32
N LEU A 88 -3.51 -2.11 -16.25
CA LEU A 88 -2.28 -1.49 -16.75
C LEU A 88 -2.30 -1.33 -18.27
N ASN A 89 -2.79 -2.32 -19.03
CA ASN A 89 -2.92 -2.20 -20.48
C ASN A 89 -3.93 -1.13 -20.93
N GLU A 90 -4.93 -0.85 -20.09
CA GLU A 90 -5.88 0.26 -20.30
C GLU A 90 -5.31 1.62 -19.86
N GLY A 91 -4.07 1.68 -19.39
CA GLY A 91 -3.38 2.92 -18.99
C GLY A 91 -3.75 3.44 -17.60
N HIS A 92 -4.32 2.60 -16.74
CA HIS A 92 -4.69 2.99 -15.38
C HIS A 92 -3.50 3.00 -14.40
N LEU A 93 -3.66 3.74 -13.31
CA LEU A 93 -2.81 3.59 -12.13
C LEU A 93 -3.31 2.40 -11.32
N LEU A 94 -2.40 1.49 -10.98
CA LEU A 94 -2.69 0.29 -10.20
C LEU A 94 -1.99 0.34 -8.86
N GLY A 95 -2.74 0.32 -7.76
CA GLY A 95 -2.21 0.24 -6.40
C GLY A 95 -2.12 -1.20 -5.93
N VAL A 96 -0.96 -1.61 -5.47
CA VAL A 96 -0.73 -2.91 -4.83
C VAL A 96 0.02 -2.74 -3.52
N ALA A 97 -0.31 -3.58 -2.54
CA ALA A 97 0.43 -3.67 -1.28
C ALA A 97 1.00 -5.10 -1.16
N PRO A 98 2.24 -5.34 -1.62
CA PRO A 98 2.79 -6.70 -1.73
C PRO A 98 2.86 -7.45 -0.40
N GLY A 99 3.05 -6.75 0.71
CA GLY A 99 3.03 -7.33 2.05
C GLY A 99 1.69 -7.92 2.47
N GLY A 100 0.59 -7.44 1.87
CA GLY A 100 -0.77 -7.92 2.11
C GLY A 100 -1.15 -7.97 3.59
N MET A 101 -2.00 -8.92 3.97
CA MET A 101 -2.51 -9.04 5.34
C MET A 101 -1.42 -9.23 6.40
N ARG A 102 -0.28 -9.82 6.07
CA ARG A 102 0.83 -9.98 7.03
C ARG A 102 1.41 -8.63 7.42
N GLU A 103 1.66 -7.77 6.44
CA GLU A 103 2.18 -6.43 6.65
C GLU A 103 1.13 -5.52 7.29
N ALA A 104 -0.12 -5.58 6.81
CA ALA A 104 -1.24 -4.82 7.36
C ALA A 104 -1.48 -5.06 8.86
N LEU A 105 -1.16 -6.24 9.34
CA LEU A 105 -1.45 -6.67 10.71
C LEU A 105 -0.20 -6.91 11.54
N ARG A 106 0.96 -6.42 11.07
CA ARG A 106 2.21 -6.57 11.80
C ARG A 106 2.10 -5.95 13.19
N PRO A 107 2.73 -6.57 14.20
CA PRO A 107 2.78 -5.98 15.53
C PRO A 107 3.59 -4.68 15.51
N SER A 108 3.33 -3.81 16.49
CA SER A 108 4.03 -2.54 16.60
C SER A 108 5.54 -2.66 16.83
N SER A 109 6.04 -3.83 17.18
CA SER A 109 7.48 -4.16 17.23
C SER A 109 8.14 -4.27 15.85
N GLU A 110 7.34 -4.52 14.79
CA GLU A 110 7.78 -4.66 13.40
C GLU A 110 7.44 -3.42 12.55
N ARG A 111 7.29 -2.25 13.16
CA ARG A 111 7.05 -0.99 12.44
C ARG A 111 8.16 -0.69 11.45
N LYS A 112 7.79 -0.07 10.33
CA LYS A 112 8.70 0.34 9.26
C LYS A 112 9.48 -0.80 8.59
N HIS A 113 9.11 -2.05 8.84
CA HIS A 113 9.73 -3.18 8.16
C HIS A 113 8.91 -3.57 6.93
N VAL A 114 9.58 -3.79 5.82
CA VAL A 114 8.99 -4.32 4.60
C VAL A 114 8.86 -5.84 4.75
N LEU A 115 7.63 -6.35 4.71
CA LEU A 115 7.33 -7.77 4.94
C LEU A 115 6.82 -8.45 3.66
N TRP A 116 7.52 -8.23 2.55
CA TRP A 116 7.10 -8.73 1.24
C TRP A 116 7.55 -10.15 0.93
N ASP A 117 8.61 -10.64 1.60
CA ASP A 117 9.15 -11.99 1.41
C ASP A 117 9.36 -12.34 -0.08
N LYS A 118 8.77 -13.47 -0.50
CA LYS A 118 8.82 -13.97 -1.89
C LYS A 118 7.65 -13.47 -2.77
N ARG A 119 6.97 -12.40 -2.39
CA ARG A 119 5.80 -11.89 -3.11
C ARG A 119 6.22 -10.98 -4.26
N LYS A 120 6.57 -11.60 -5.37
CA LYS A 120 7.09 -10.96 -6.58
C LYS A 120 6.06 -10.80 -7.70
N GLY A 121 4.78 -11.13 -7.45
CA GLY A 121 3.74 -11.08 -8.47
C GLY A 121 3.54 -9.70 -9.10
N PHE A 122 3.69 -8.63 -8.32
CA PHE A 122 3.58 -7.26 -8.80
C PHE A 122 4.75 -6.88 -9.75
N VAL A 123 5.96 -7.38 -9.50
CA VAL A 123 7.11 -7.19 -10.38
C VAL A 123 6.89 -7.89 -11.71
N ARG A 124 6.45 -9.17 -11.68
CA ARG A 124 6.11 -9.91 -12.89
C ARG A 124 5.06 -9.18 -13.72
N LEU A 125 4.04 -8.64 -13.05
CA LEU A 125 2.99 -7.86 -13.70
C LEU A 125 3.57 -6.61 -14.37
N ALA A 126 4.44 -5.87 -13.70
CA ALA A 126 5.11 -4.70 -14.25
C ALA A 126 5.98 -5.06 -15.47
N ILE A 127 6.77 -6.13 -15.40
CA ILE A 127 7.57 -6.64 -16.51
C ILE A 127 6.68 -7.00 -17.71
N GLN A 128 5.59 -7.75 -17.48
CA GLN A 128 4.69 -8.19 -18.55
C GLN A 128 3.95 -7.06 -19.25
N THR A 129 3.79 -5.91 -18.59
CA THR A 129 3.03 -4.76 -19.12
C THR A 129 3.91 -3.57 -19.48
N GLY A 130 5.21 -3.61 -19.15
CA GLY A 130 6.11 -2.47 -19.33
C GLY A 130 5.79 -1.28 -18.40
N ALA A 131 4.90 -1.45 -17.43
CA ALA A 131 4.49 -0.38 -16.54
C ALA A 131 5.58 -0.08 -15.51
N PRO A 132 5.96 1.20 -15.30
CA PRO A 132 6.91 1.56 -14.24
C PRO A 132 6.33 1.27 -12.86
N ILE A 133 7.21 0.96 -11.90
CA ILE A 133 6.83 0.77 -10.50
C ILE A 133 7.19 2.03 -9.72
N ILE A 134 6.21 2.58 -9.00
CA ILE A 134 6.39 3.77 -8.18
C ILE A 134 6.26 3.34 -6.71
N PRO A 135 7.35 3.43 -5.91
CA PRO A 135 7.30 3.11 -4.49
C PRO A 135 6.56 4.21 -3.71
N VAL A 136 5.66 3.80 -2.80
CA VAL A 136 4.88 4.71 -1.97
C VAL A 136 4.90 4.24 -0.52
N ALA A 137 5.25 5.12 0.41
CA ALA A 137 5.25 4.82 1.83
C ALA A 137 4.80 6.02 2.68
N CYS A 138 4.11 5.73 3.79
CA CYS A 138 3.77 6.69 4.83
C CYS A 138 4.34 6.20 6.17
N PRO A 139 5.60 6.57 6.53
CA PRO A 139 6.27 6.04 7.73
C PRO A 139 5.51 6.28 9.02
N SER A 140 4.84 7.42 9.12
CA SER A 140 4.07 7.82 10.31
C SER A 140 2.75 7.06 10.46
N ALA A 141 2.23 6.42 9.40
CA ALA A 141 0.99 5.64 9.47
C ALA A 141 1.07 4.44 10.45
N ASP A 142 2.27 3.91 10.67
CA ASP A 142 2.51 2.85 11.66
C ASP A 142 2.29 3.28 13.12
N PHE A 143 2.18 4.57 13.37
CA PHE A 143 1.93 5.12 14.71
C PHE A 143 0.47 5.45 14.97
N LEU A 144 -0.41 5.34 13.97
CA LEU A 144 -1.85 5.53 14.12
C LEU A 144 -2.45 4.59 15.16
N TYR A 145 -1.90 3.38 15.25
CA TYR A 145 -2.36 2.33 16.15
C TYR A 145 -1.21 1.67 16.89
N THR A 146 -1.51 1.10 18.06
CA THR A 146 -0.69 0.07 18.66
C THR A 146 -1.32 -1.27 18.34
N VAL A 147 -0.59 -2.12 17.65
CA VAL A 147 -0.99 -3.50 17.35
C VAL A 147 -0.24 -4.42 18.30
N TYR A 148 -0.98 -5.16 19.09
CA TYR A 148 -0.41 -6.05 20.11
C TYR A 148 -0.15 -7.42 19.50
N GLU A 149 1.04 -7.94 19.77
CA GLU A 149 1.33 -9.33 19.50
C GLU A 149 0.61 -10.21 20.53
N ASN A 150 -0.36 -11.02 20.09
CA ASN A 150 -1.11 -11.90 20.97
C ASN A 150 -1.13 -13.33 20.40
N ARG A 151 -0.85 -14.31 21.28
CA ARG A 151 -0.92 -15.75 20.94
C ARG A 151 -2.31 -16.13 20.46
N LEU A 152 -3.38 -15.52 20.99
CA LEU A 152 -4.76 -15.75 20.59
C LEU A 152 -5.00 -15.28 19.13
N THR A 153 -4.45 -14.13 18.75
CA THR A 153 -4.52 -13.62 17.38
C THR A 153 -3.81 -14.56 16.41
N LYS A 154 -2.63 -15.07 16.80
CA LYS A 154 -1.90 -16.07 15.99
C LYS A 154 -2.69 -17.38 15.85
N LEU A 155 -3.35 -17.82 16.93
CA LEU A 155 -4.19 -19.04 16.91
C LEU A 155 -5.47 -18.84 16.11
N ALA A 156 -6.14 -17.69 16.25
CA ALA A 156 -7.32 -17.32 15.47
C ALA A 156 -6.99 -17.23 13.97
N TYR A 157 -5.86 -16.63 13.62
CA TYR A 157 -5.37 -16.62 12.25
C TYR A 157 -5.12 -18.03 11.70
N LYS A 158 -4.51 -18.91 12.51
CA LYS A 158 -4.22 -20.30 12.12
C LYS A 158 -5.50 -21.14 11.93
N LYS A 159 -6.53 -20.94 12.77
CA LYS A 159 -7.78 -21.71 12.74
C LYS A 159 -8.85 -21.13 11.81
N LEU A 160 -9.05 -19.82 11.84
CA LEU A 160 -10.14 -19.16 11.12
C LEU A 160 -9.68 -18.46 9.84
N LYS A 161 -8.34 -18.37 9.62
CA LYS A 161 -7.72 -17.59 8.53
C LYS A 161 -8.22 -16.14 8.46
N LEU A 162 -8.90 -15.68 9.50
CA LEU A 162 -9.36 -14.31 9.71
C LEU A 162 -8.44 -13.65 10.74
N PRO A 163 -7.62 -12.69 10.33
CA PRO A 163 -6.80 -11.94 11.25
C PRO A 163 -7.68 -10.93 11.98
N VAL A 164 -7.87 -11.13 13.26
CA VAL A 164 -8.47 -10.11 14.13
C VAL A 164 -7.33 -9.51 14.96
N PRO A 165 -6.74 -8.39 14.52
CA PRO A 165 -5.68 -7.76 15.30
C PRO A 165 -6.25 -7.16 16.57
N VAL A 166 -5.58 -7.37 17.69
CA VAL A 166 -5.83 -6.58 18.88
C VAL A 166 -5.09 -5.26 18.69
N ALA A 167 -5.83 -4.22 18.36
CA ALA A 167 -5.27 -2.91 18.08
C ALA A 167 -5.94 -1.82 18.94
N ARG A 168 -5.19 -0.75 19.21
CA ARG A 168 -5.64 0.41 19.96
C ARG A 168 -5.18 1.69 19.28
N GLY A 169 -6.11 2.59 19.02
CA GLY A 169 -5.84 3.95 18.54
C GLY A 169 -5.76 4.98 19.68
N PHE A 170 -6.54 6.03 19.57
CA PHE A 170 -6.64 7.09 20.59
C PHE A 170 -7.36 6.58 21.85
N GLY A 171 -6.73 6.75 23.00
CA GLY A 171 -7.22 6.15 24.25
C GLY A 171 -7.34 4.63 24.15
N LEU A 172 -8.49 4.07 24.45
CA LEU A 172 -8.83 2.64 24.34
C LEU A 172 -9.74 2.34 23.13
N THR A 173 -9.81 3.25 22.17
CA THR A 173 -10.70 3.14 21.00
C THR A 173 -9.96 2.68 19.75
N LEU A 174 -10.72 2.42 18.67
CA LEU A 174 -10.20 2.19 17.32
C LEU A 174 -10.14 3.50 16.48
N VAL A 175 -10.36 4.66 17.12
CA VAL A 175 -10.13 5.94 16.44
C VAL A 175 -8.62 6.11 16.22
N PRO A 176 -8.16 6.40 15.00
CA PRO A 176 -6.73 6.60 14.74
C PRO A 176 -6.18 7.75 15.58
N ARG A 177 -4.94 7.64 16.06
CA ARG A 177 -4.29 8.73 16.79
C ARG A 177 -4.10 9.94 15.88
N PRO A 178 -4.13 11.17 16.43
CA PRO A 178 -3.88 12.40 15.67
C PRO A 178 -2.39 12.56 15.33
N VAL A 179 -1.85 11.59 14.61
CA VAL A 179 -0.49 11.61 14.12
C VAL A 179 -0.48 12.36 12.78
N ARG A 180 0.49 13.26 12.61
CA ARG A 180 0.75 13.86 11.30
C ARG A 180 1.15 12.79 10.31
N LEU A 181 0.55 12.80 9.12
CA LEU A 181 0.83 11.83 8.07
C LEU A 181 1.53 12.52 6.90
N THR A 182 2.72 12.04 6.55
CA THR A 182 3.41 12.44 5.32
C THR A 182 3.59 11.18 4.46
N THR A 183 2.91 11.17 3.32
CA THR A 183 3.09 10.11 2.32
C THR A 183 4.18 10.54 1.34
N TYR A 184 5.16 9.67 1.13
CA TYR A 184 6.25 9.87 0.18
C TYR A 184 5.99 9.01 -1.06
N VAL A 185 6.07 9.63 -2.21
CA VAL A 185 6.04 8.99 -3.53
C VAL A 185 7.46 9.04 -4.08
N GLY A 186 8.08 7.89 -4.23
CA GLY A 186 9.45 7.77 -4.75
C GLY A 186 9.52 7.93 -6.27
N GLU A 187 10.72 7.96 -6.79
CA GLU A 187 10.96 7.97 -8.23
C GLU A 187 10.49 6.68 -8.88
N ALA A 188 10.05 6.80 -10.14
CA ALA A 188 9.59 5.65 -10.91
C ALA A 188 10.76 4.71 -11.25
N ILE A 189 10.63 3.45 -10.90
CA ILE A 189 11.53 2.37 -11.31
C ILE A 189 11.04 1.88 -12.67
N VAL A 190 11.75 2.27 -13.71
CA VAL A 190 11.42 1.91 -15.09
C VAL A 190 11.82 0.46 -15.34
N ILE A 191 10.92 -0.31 -15.93
CA ILE A 191 11.22 -1.67 -16.37
C ILE A 191 12.08 -1.57 -17.64
N PRO A 192 13.26 -2.22 -17.72
CA PRO A 192 14.09 -2.17 -18.90
C PRO A 192 13.36 -2.71 -20.14
N ASP A 193 13.58 -2.07 -21.28
CA ASP A 193 13.05 -2.55 -22.57
C ASP A 193 13.56 -3.96 -22.85
N GLY A 194 12.65 -4.85 -23.25
CA GLY A 194 12.97 -6.25 -23.50
C GLY A 194 13.20 -7.09 -22.24
N ALA A 195 12.91 -6.54 -21.05
CA ALA A 195 12.95 -7.33 -19.84
C ALA A 195 12.00 -8.53 -19.95
N ILE A 196 12.53 -9.70 -19.60
CA ILE A 196 11.76 -10.95 -19.59
C ILE A 196 11.38 -11.33 -18.16
N ASP A 197 10.30 -12.07 -18.01
CA ASP A 197 9.83 -12.56 -16.72
C ASP A 197 10.64 -13.80 -16.28
N ASP A 198 11.96 -13.62 -16.14
CA ASP A 198 12.87 -14.60 -15.60
C ASP A 198 13.21 -14.33 -14.12
N PRO A 199 13.70 -15.34 -13.38
CA PRO A 199 13.96 -15.19 -11.95
C PRO A 199 14.96 -14.09 -11.61
N GLU A 200 16.01 -13.90 -12.40
CA GLU A 200 17.09 -12.94 -12.12
C GLU A 200 16.60 -11.49 -12.28
N THR A 201 15.92 -11.19 -13.40
CA THR A 201 15.30 -9.89 -13.65
C THR A 201 14.25 -9.56 -12.57
N VAL A 202 13.39 -10.52 -12.25
CA VAL A 202 12.36 -10.35 -11.22
C VAL A 202 12.99 -10.08 -9.85
N ASP A 203 14.07 -10.77 -9.50
CA ASP A 203 14.74 -10.61 -8.22
C ASP A 203 15.44 -9.25 -8.13
N THR A 204 16.08 -8.83 -9.21
CA THR A 204 16.74 -7.52 -9.29
C THR A 204 15.75 -6.37 -9.12
N VAL A 205 14.67 -6.38 -9.89
CA VAL A 205 13.63 -5.34 -9.79
C VAL A 205 12.95 -5.37 -8.41
N HIS A 206 12.65 -6.56 -7.87
CA HIS A 206 12.08 -6.69 -6.53
C HIS A 206 12.99 -6.08 -5.46
N ALA A 207 14.30 -6.35 -5.52
CA ALA A 207 15.26 -5.78 -4.59
C ALA A 207 15.34 -4.24 -4.70
N GLN A 208 15.32 -3.70 -5.92
CA GLN A 208 15.31 -2.24 -6.15
C GLN A 208 14.06 -1.59 -5.52
N VAL A 209 12.88 -2.16 -5.76
CA VAL A 209 11.63 -1.61 -5.20
C VAL A 209 11.63 -1.71 -3.67
N THR A 210 12.08 -2.83 -3.11
CA THR A 210 12.18 -3.03 -1.66
C THR A 210 13.11 -1.99 -1.03
N ALA A 211 14.31 -1.81 -1.58
CA ALA A 211 15.25 -0.80 -1.09
C ALA A 211 14.69 0.63 -1.20
N ALA A 212 13.96 0.93 -2.27
CA ALA A 212 13.32 2.23 -2.43
C ALA A 212 12.25 2.46 -1.36
N ILE A 213 11.42 1.46 -1.04
CA ILE A 213 10.44 1.57 0.06
C ILE A 213 11.13 1.74 1.42
N GLU A 214 12.17 0.97 1.71
CA GLU A 214 12.95 1.10 2.95
C GLU A 214 13.52 2.51 3.09
N ALA A 215 14.09 3.06 2.03
CA ALA A 215 14.59 4.43 2.00
C ALA A 215 13.50 5.48 2.26
N LEU A 216 12.26 5.25 1.77
CA LEU A 216 11.13 6.12 2.07
C LEU A 216 10.67 5.98 3.53
N LEU A 217 10.71 4.78 4.11
CA LEU A 217 10.33 4.52 5.50
C LEU A 217 11.32 5.13 6.50
N ASP A 218 12.57 5.31 6.11
CA ASP A 218 13.61 5.94 6.94
C ASP A 218 13.54 7.48 6.92
N ARG A 219 12.77 8.08 6.00
CA ARG A 219 12.59 9.53 5.96
C ARG A 219 11.96 10.01 7.27
N ARG A 220 12.57 11.01 7.87
CA ARG A 220 11.99 11.76 8.98
C ARG A 220 11.17 12.91 8.42
N ASP A 221 10.05 13.23 9.05
CA ASP A 221 9.33 14.45 8.72
C ASP A 221 10.20 15.64 9.15
N THR A 222 10.84 16.29 8.19
CA THR A 222 11.78 17.41 8.43
C THR A 222 11.09 18.65 9.02
N ARG A 223 9.78 18.60 9.20
CA ARG A 223 8.97 19.67 9.77
C ARG A 223 8.63 19.45 11.25
N ASP A 224 9.13 18.39 11.86
CA ASP A 224 9.01 18.10 13.30
C ASP A 224 10.28 18.52 14.10
N SER A 225 11.18 19.29 13.48
CA SER A 225 12.37 19.89 14.10
C SER A 225 12.20 21.37 14.38
#